data_46034db19e50c046f5a50ee3c8ded946
#
_entry.id   46034db19e50c046f5a50ee3c8ded946
#
_cell.length_a   1.000
_cell.length_b   1.000
_cell.length_c   1.000
_cell.angle_alpha   90.00
_cell.angle_beta   90.00
_cell.angle_gamma   90.00
#
_symmetry.space_group_name_H-M   'P 1'
#
loop_
_entity.id
_entity.type
_entity.pdbx_description
1 polymer ?
#
loop_
_entity_poly.entity_id
_entity_poly.type
_entity_poly.pdbx_seq_one_letter_code
_entity_poly.pdbx_strand_id
1 'polypeptide(L)'
;MRRIGRRAERLVTSTVSPLGWVVIVLAIVCTVAFARLGWHELLAMAIVLATMTVCAIAMSLGNTAFNAAIDVSDRRVTVSDTVDVNVTVDNPGRTPTASARGDLPIGEHHERFTIPILAAGQSKHTSVQFTAVSRGVLPVGPLSIRKGDPFGLIRRERRLAEHIDVFIHPRTVMLNTLNAGIPRDLEGQPSGEIVDDDLDFYGLREYEPGDDVRNVHWLSSAKTGALMIRQYEATRRTDTALTISINPNDYRDAQEFEQAVSVHASIGVQCLQQGRPVTAHAGTRHTSPRHATEFLDECSAIVPDTDDNPNLAQDTLVHAPDATFYFFTVGSMKPLDVIKRMTLALPHSATCVVLQTAPGQPRGIKRYAGFTLATVGDLADLPIIMGVLA
;
A
#
# COMPACT_ATOMS: atom_id res chain seq x y z
N MET A 1 -25.00 28.35 -28.39
CA MET A 1 -25.21 27.23 -29.31
C MET A 1 -23.98 26.29 -29.44
N ARG A 2 -22.72 26.75 -29.52
CA ARG A 2 -21.53 25.86 -29.66
C ARG A 2 -21.24 24.91 -28.49
N ARG A 3 -21.67 25.20 -27.27
CA ARG A 3 -21.45 24.31 -26.07
C ARG A 3 -22.43 23.14 -26.01
N ILE A 4 -23.61 23.27 -26.59
CA ILE A 4 -24.64 22.21 -26.64
C ILE A 4 -24.24 21.17 -27.72
N GLY A 5 -23.72 21.62 -28.87
CA GLY A 5 -23.24 20.72 -29.91
C GLY A 5 -22.09 19.80 -29.47
N ARG A 6 -21.07 20.32 -28.75
CA ARG A 6 -19.94 19.51 -28.26
C ARG A 6 -20.32 18.50 -27.18
N ARG A 7 -21.36 18.79 -26.38
CA ARG A 7 -21.91 17.80 -25.41
C ARG A 7 -22.69 16.71 -26.12
N ALA A 8 -23.47 17.06 -27.14
CA ALA A 8 -24.21 16.09 -27.94
C ALA A 8 -23.25 15.19 -28.76
N GLU A 9 -22.22 15.74 -29.36
CA GLU A 9 -21.18 14.97 -30.07
C GLU A 9 -20.48 13.97 -29.17
N ARG A 10 -20.04 14.38 -27.98
CA ARG A 10 -19.39 13.46 -27.01
C ARG A 10 -20.35 12.38 -26.50
N LEU A 11 -21.62 12.70 -26.31
CA LEU A 11 -22.65 11.73 -25.91
C LEU A 11 -22.92 10.71 -27.01
N VAL A 12 -23.00 11.14 -28.26
CA VAL A 12 -23.24 10.26 -29.41
C VAL A 12 -22.01 9.37 -29.70
N THR A 13 -20.81 9.93 -29.67
CA THR A 13 -19.57 9.16 -29.90
C THR A 13 -19.25 8.18 -28.76
N SER A 14 -19.68 8.45 -27.54
CA SER A 14 -19.50 7.52 -26.41
C SER A 14 -20.57 6.44 -26.30
N THR A 15 -21.70 6.62 -26.99
CA THR A 15 -22.88 5.73 -26.90
C THR A 15 -22.95 4.74 -28.07
N VAL A 16 -22.50 5.14 -29.27
CA VAL A 16 -22.51 4.28 -30.46
C VAL A 16 -21.17 3.53 -30.56
N SER A 17 -21.25 2.20 -30.66
CA SER A 17 -20.06 1.36 -30.83
C SER A 17 -19.41 1.60 -32.21
N PRO A 18 -18.13 1.25 -32.40
CA PRO A 18 -17.50 1.28 -33.74
C PRO A 18 -18.31 0.48 -34.77
N LEU A 19 -18.86 -0.67 -34.36
CA LEU A 19 -19.73 -1.48 -35.21
C LEU A 19 -21.03 -0.73 -35.56
N GLY A 20 -21.61 -0.01 -34.61
CA GLY A 20 -22.80 0.82 -34.84
C GLY A 20 -22.56 1.89 -35.89
N TRP A 21 -21.41 2.57 -35.85
CA TRP A 21 -21.04 3.53 -36.86
C TRP A 21 -20.89 2.90 -38.25
N VAL A 22 -20.26 1.71 -38.33
CA VAL A 22 -20.12 0.99 -39.63
C VAL A 22 -21.51 0.65 -40.18
N VAL A 23 -22.45 0.17 -39.36
CA VAL A 23 -23.80 -0.18 -39.78
C VAL A 23 -24.56 1.05 -40.26
N ILE A 24 -24.45 2.19 -39.54
CA ILE A 24 -25.12 3.44 -39.93
C ILE A 24 -24.54 3.98 -41.28
N VAL A 25 -23.22 4.00 -41.39
CA VAL A 25 -22.56 4.45 -42.64
C VAL A 25 -22.95 3.54 -43.83
N LEU A 26 -22.96 2.21 -43.61
CA LEU A 26 -23.33 1.25 -44.61
C LEU A 26 -24.80 1.44 -45.06
N ALA A 27 -25.70 1.68 -44.12
CA ALA A 27 -27.11 1.98 -44.42
C ALA A 27 -27.24 3.22 -45.31
N ILE A 28 -26.48 4.29 -44.99
CA ILE A 28 -26.47 5.52 -45.78
C ILE A 28 -25.91 5.24 -47.18
N VAL A 29 -24.78 4.52 -47.27
CA VAL A 29 -24.16 4.19 -48.58
C VAL A 29 -25.12 3.36 -49.45
N CYS A 30 -25.77 2.33 -48.87
CA CYS A 30 -26.77 1.54 -49.60
C CYS A 30 -27.95 2.39 -50.11
N THR A 31 -28.43 3.34 -49.30
CA THR A 31 -29.50 4.24 -49.66
C THR A 31 -29.10 5.16 -50.82
N VAL A 32 -27.89 5.73 -50.76
CA VAL A 32 -27.36 6.60 -51.81
C VAL A 32 -27.10 5.79 -53.10
N ALA A 33 -26.57 4.59 -52.98
CA ALA A 33 -26.29 3.72 -54.10
C ALA A 33 -27.60 3.28 -54.82
N PHE A 34 -28.65 2.98 -54.03
CA PHE A 34 -29.99 2.75 -54.58
C PHE A 34 -30.50 3.94 -55.36
N ALA A 35 -30.38 5.16 -54.84
CA ALA A 35 -30.84 6.36 -55.52
C ALA A 35 -30.07 6.64 -56.84
N ARG A 36 -28.84 6.12 -57.00
CA ARG A 36 -28.00 6.28 -58.19
C ARG A 36 -28.14 5.14 -59.22
N LEU A 37 -28.26 3.91 -58.73
CA LEU A 37 -28.20 2.68 -59.52
C LEU A 37 -29.57 2.01 -59.73
N GLY A 38 -30.57 2.35 -58.92
CA GLY A 38 -31.93 1.78 -58.99
C GLY A 38 -32.05 0.30 -58.58
N TRP A 39 -31.00 -0.28 -57.93
CA TRP A 39 -31.00 -1.70 -57.55
C TRP A 39 -31.83 -1.94 -56.30
N HIS A 40 -32.88 -2.72 -56.38
CA HIS A 40 -33.81 -2.97 -55.26
C HIS A 40 -33.19 -3.76 -54.11
N GLU A 41 -32.14 -4.55 -54.39
CA GLU A 41 -31.39 -5.28 -53.37
C GLU A 41 -30.68 -4.32 -52.39
N LEU A 42 -30.19 -3.17 -52.93
CA LEU A 42 -29.56 -2.13 -52.09
C LEU A 42 -30.58 -1.45 -51.18
N LEU A 43 -31.80 -1.24 -51.68
CA LEU A 43 -32.90 -0.72 -50.87
C LEU A 43 -33.29 -1.69 -49.76
N ALA A 44 -33.43 -2.99 -50.07
CA ALA A 44 -33.73 -4.01 -49.08
C ALA A 44 -32.66 -4.06 -47.99
N MET A 45 -31.36 -4.03 -48.36
CA MET A 45 -30.25 -3.98 -47.40
C MET A 45 -30.31 -2.72 -46.54
N ALA A 46 -30.55 -1.55 -47.11
CA ALA A 46 -30.67 -0.28 -46.39
C ALA A 46 -31.81 -0.34 -45.34
N ILE A 47 -32.98 -0.91 -45.70
CA ILE A 47 -34.12 -1.05 -44.82
C ILE A 47 -33.75 -1.99 -43.63
N VAL A 48 -33.10 -3.13 -43.90
CA VAL A 48 -32.68 -4.08 -42.85
C VAL A 48 -31.72 -3.41 -41.87
N LEU A 49 -30.68 -2.71 -42.36
CA LEU A 49 -29.70 -2.03 -41.52
C LEU A 49 -30.33 -0.87 -40.72
N ALA A 50 -31.25 -0.12 -41.32
CA ALA A 50 -31.98 0.95 -40.65
C ALA A 50 -32.91 0.39 -39.56
N THR A 51 -33.64 -0.69 -39.84
CA THR A 51 -34.52 -1.35 -38.87
C THR A 51 -33.68 -1.90 -37.71
N MET A 52 -32.57 -2.54 -37.99
CA MET A 52 -31.64 -3.05 -36.98
C MET A 52 -31.13 -1.91 -36.08
N THR A 53 -30.78 -0.76 -36.65
CA THR A 53 -30.34 0.43 -35.90
C THR A 53 -31.47 0.99 -35.02
N VAL A 54 -32.70 1.10 -35.54
CA VAL A 54 -33.88 1.57 -34.80
C VAL A 54 -34.18 0.62 -33.66
N CYS A 55 -34.16 -0.70 -33.90
CA CYS A 55 -34.35 -1.71 -32.85
C CYS A 55 -33.29 -1.59 -31.77
N ALA A 56 -32.01 -1.43 -32.15
CA ALA A 56 -30.92 -1.24 -31.21
C ALA A 56 -31.13 0.00 -30.34
N ILE A 57 -31.56 1.12 -30.92
CA ILE A 57 -31.90 2.34 -30.20
C ILE A 57 -33.06 2.07 -29.23
N ALA A 58 -34.18 1.47 -29.70
CA ALA A 58 -35.33 1.17 -28.87
C ALA A 58 -35.00 0.26 -27.67
N MET A 59 -34.18 -0.77 -27.89
CA MET A 59 -33.72 -1.67 -26.81
C MET A 59 -32.72 -1.01 -25.87
N SER A 60 -31.94 -0.04 -26.34
CA SER A 60 -31.06 0.78 -25.53
C SER A 60 -31.82 1.79 -24.67
N LEU A 61 -33.03 2.20 -25.07
CA LEU A 61 -33.93 3.04 -24.30
C LEU A 61 -34.49 2.23 -23.14
N GLY A 62 -34.39 2.72 -21.94
CA GLY A 62 -34.93 2.08 -20.73
C GLY A 62 -34.30 2.68 -19.50
N ASN A 63 -35.02 2.60 -18.39
CA ASN A 63 -34.55 3.13 -17.12
C ASN A 63 -33.27 2.39 -16.68
N THR A 64 -32.17 3.12 -16.56
CA THR A 64 -30.87 2.66 -16.04
C THR A 64 -30.48 3.43 -14.78
N ALA A 65 -31.48 3.91 -14.04
CA ALA A 65 -31.26 4.56 -12.76
C ALA A 65 -30.94 3.47 -11.73
N PHE A 66 -29.69 3.08 -11.67
CA PHE A 66 -29.15 2.21 -10.62
C PHE A 66 -28.30 3.04 -9.68
N ASN A 67 -28.40 2.76 -8.38
CA ASN A 67 -27.35 3.04 -7.42
C ASN A 67 -26.61 1.75 -7.15
N ALA A 68 -25.34 1.85 -6.80
CA ALA A 68 -24.60 0.70 -6.36
C ALA A 68 -23.62 1.08 -5.27
N ALA A 69 -23.41 0.14 -4.36
CA ALA A 69 -22.40 0.21 -3.32
C ALA A 69 -21.53 -1.04 -3.42
N ILE A 70 -20.23 -0.83 -3.25
CA ILE A 70 -19.24 -1.90 -3.06
C ILE A 70 -18.93 -1.92 -1.58
N ASP A 71 -19.04 -3.07 -0.96
CA ASP A 71 -18.63 -3.32 0.41
C ASP A 71 -17.62 -4.45 0.41
N VAL A 72 -16.45 -4.20 0.99
CA VAL A 72 -15.37 -5.17 1.11
C VAL A 72 -15.31 -5.59 2.57
N SER A 73 -15.33 -6.90 2.83
CA SER A 73 -15.34 -7.46 4.19
C SER A 73 -14.17 -6.92 5.01
N ASP A 74 -12.98 -6.98 4.42
CA ASP A 74 -11.75 -6.49 5.04
C ASP A 74 -10.90 -5.75 4.00
N ARG A 75 -10.56 -4.50 4.31
CA ARG A 75 -9.68 -3.69 3.44
C ARG A 75 -8.20 -3.96 3.68
N ARG A 76 -7.87 -4.74 4.71
CA ARG A 76 -6.51 -5.10 5.10
C ARG A 76 -6.46 -6.59 5.35
N VAL A 77 -5.76 -7.28 4.50
CA VAL A 77 -5.66 -8.75 4.51
C VAL A 77 -4.20 -9.15 4.33
N THR A 78 -3.86 -10.36 4.73
CA THR A 78 -2.52 -10.91 4.54
C THR A 78 -2.48 -11.78 3.29
N VAL A 79 -1.31 -11.94 2.70
CA VAL A 79 -1.11 -12.88 1.58
C VAL A 79 -1.63 -14.27 1.94
N SER A 80 -2.44 -14.85 1.08
CA SER A 80 -3.18 -16.10 1.16
C SER A 80 -4.56 -16.00 1.84
N ASP A 81 -4.96 -14.86 2.38
CA ASP A 81 -6.31 -14.66 2.88
C ASP A 81 -7.31 -14.53 1.74
N THR A 82 -8.56 -14.83 2.04
CA THR A 82 -9.69 -14.70 1.13
C THR A 82 -10.49 -13.44 1.47
N VAL A 83 -10.84 -12.68 0.46
CA VAL A 83 -11.59 -11.43 0.58
C VAL A 83 -12.97 -11.59 -0.07
N ASP A 84 -14.00 -11.21 0.66
CA ASP A 84 -15.37 -11.16 0.15
C ASP A 84 -15.73 -9.73 -0.25
N VAL A 85 -16.11 -9.54 -1.51
CA VAL A 85 -16.60 -8.29 -2.05
C VAL A 85 -18.09 -8.40 -2.29
N ASN A 86 -18.87 -7.64 -1.54
CA ASN A 86 -20.30 -7.57 -1.66
C ASN A 86 -20.71 -6.36 -2.51
N VAL A 87 -21.37 -6.62 -3.61
CA VAL A 87 -21.93 -5.60 -4.50
C VAL A 87 -23.41 -5.54 -4.31
N THR A 88 -23.91 -4.42 -3.87
CA THR A 88 -25.35 -4.15 -3.78
C THR A 88 -25.74 -3.17 -4.88
N VAL A 89 -26.69 -3.56 -5.71
CA VAL A 89 -27.27 -2.70 -6.76
C VAL A 89 -28.74 -2.54 -6.49
N ASP A 90 -29.21 -1.30 -6.38
CA ASP A 90 -30.61 -0.95 -6.12
C ASP A 90 -31.21 -0.06 -7.21
N ASN A 91 -32.53 -0.15 -7.32
CA ASN A 91 -33.33 0.72 -8.17
C ASN A 91 -33.96 1.84 -7.32
N PRO A 92 -33.41 3.05 -7.29
CA PRO A 92 -33.98 4.17 -6.56
C PRO A 92 -35.19 4.81 -7.26
N GLY A 93 -35.48 4.39 -8.49
CA GLY A 93 -36.55 4.92 -9.31
C GLY A 93 -37.92 4.36 -8.95
N ARG A 94 -38.96 4.97 -9.55
CA ARG A 94 -40.35 4.53 -9.40
C ARG A 94 -40.81 3.54 -10.47
N THR A 95 -39.99 3.31 -11.47
CA THR A 95 -40.27 2.40 -12.59
C THR A 95 -39.27 1.26 -12.60
N PRO A 96 -39.65 0.07 -13.08
CA PRO A 96 -38.69 -1.04 -13.22
C PRO A 96 -37.51 -0.64 -14.10
N THR A 97 -36.32 -1.17 -13.77
CA THR A 97 -35.14 -0.97 -14.59
C THR A 97 -35.10 -1.98 -15.73
N ALA A 98 -34.30 -1.70 -16.74
CA ALA A 98 -33.93 -2.72 -17.73
C ALA A 98 -32.83 -3.64 -17.19
N SER A 99 -32.73 -4.87 -17.73
CA SER A 99 -31.58 -5.74 -17.45
C SER A 99 -30.29 -5.10 -17.94
N ALA A 100 -29.21 -5.27 -17.16
CA ALA A 100 -27.91 -4.72 -17.44
C ALA A 100 -26.80 -5.72 -17.05
N ARG A 101 -25.56 -5.44 -17.48
CA ARG A 101 -24.37 -6.20 -17.07
C ARG A 101 -23.51 -5.33 -16.18
N GLY A 102 -23.20 -5.83 -15.00
CA GLY A 102 -22.19 -5.25 -14.11
C GLY A 102 -20.80 -5.71 -14.51
N ASP A 103 -19.83 -4.83 -14.39
CA ASP A 103 -18.41 -5.09 -14.60
C ASP A 103 -17.66 -4.49 -13.42
N LEU A 104 -17.05 -5.36 -12.61
CA LEU A 104 -16.27 -5.02 -11.44
C LEU A 104 -14.83 -5.45 -11.69
N PRO A 105 -13.90 -4.52 -11.98
CA PRO A 105 -12.50 -4.84 -12.01
C PRO A 105 -11.97 -5.09 -10.59
N ILE A 106 -11.16 -6.14 -10.41
CA ILE A 106 -10.42 -6.48 -9.20
C ILE A 106 -8.96 -6.64 -9.64
N GLY A 107 -8.17 -5.58 -9.50
CA GLY A 107 -6.85 -5.50 -10.12
C GLY A 107 -6.94 -5.64 -11.64
N GLU A 108 -6.28 -6.66 -12.21
CA GLU A 108 -6.31 -6.95 -13.65
C GLU A 108 -7.49 -7.85 -14.07
N HIS A 109 -8.20 -8.43 -13.12
CA HIS A 109 -9.33 -9.31 -13.40
C HIS A 109 -10.63 -8.53 -13.47
N HIS A 110 -11.56 -8.97 -14.31
CA HIS A 110 -12.88 -8.38 -14.48
C HIS A 110 -13.96 -9.36 -14.13
N GLU A 111 -14.65 -9.12 -13.02
CA GLU A 111 -15.82 -9.89 -12.65
C GLU A 111 -17.07 -9.31 -13.30
N ARG A 112 -17.72 -10.13 -14.11
CA ARG A 112 -18.92 -9.75 -14.87
C ARG A 112 -20.13 -10.51 -14.36
N PHE A 113 -21.15 -9.78 -13.97
CA PHE A 113 -22.40 -10.34 -13.48
C PHE A 113 -23.61 -9.70 -14.16
N THR A 114 -24.71 -10.42 -14.19
CA THR A 114 -25.96 -9.93 -14.76
C THR A 114 -26.84 -9.31 -13.69
N ILE A 115 -27.30 -8.11 -13.94
CA ILE A 115 -28.31 -7.43 -13.13
C ILE A 115 -29.66 -7.65 -13.82
N PRO A 116 -30.59 -8.40 -13.18
CA PRO A 116 -31.92 -8.61 -13.72
C PRO A 116 -32.71 -7.30 -13.73
N ILE A 117 -33.94 -7.36 -14.22
CA ILE A 117 -34.92 -6.29 -14.09
C ILE A 117 -35.23 -6.14 -12.61
N LEU A 118 -35.01 -4.95 -12.07
CA LEU A 118 -35.34 -4.61 -10.67
C LEU A 118 -36.60 -3.77 -10.63
N ALA A 119 -37.59 -4.19 -9.84
CA ALA A 119 -38.76 -3.38 -9.54
C ALA A 119 -38.35 -2.11 -8.74
N ALA A 120 -39.29 -1.16 -8.63
CA ALA A 120 -39.05 0.06 -7.85
C ALA A 120 -38.66 -0.29 -6.39
N GLY A 121 -37.52 0.24 -5.91
CA GLY A 121 -37.02 0.00 -4.56
C GLY A 121 -36.43 -1.41 -4.33
N GLN A 122 -36.34 -2.25 -5.36
CA GLN A 122 -35.73 -3.58 -5.23
C GLN A 122 -34.21 -3.50 -5.33
N SER A 123 -33.52 -4.34 -4.53
CA SER A 123 -32.05 -4.48 -4.51
C SER A 123 -31.63 -5.87 -4.96
N LYS A 124 -30.47 -5.96 -5.58
CA LYS A 124 -29.77 -7.21 -5.92
C LYS A 124 -28.41 -7.21 -5.22
N HIS A 125 -28.15 -8.28 -4.48
CA HIS A 125 -26.85 -8.52 -3.87
C HIS A 125 -26.08 -9.57 -4.68
N THR A 126 -24.81 -9.31 -4.89
CA THR A 126 -23.89 -10.24 -5.56
C THR A 126 -22.62 -10.26 -4.74
N SER A 127 -22.16 -11.44 -4.33
CA SER A 127 -20.90 -11.64 -3.64
C SER A 127 -19.87 -12.21 -4.61
N VAL A 128 -18.68 -11.65 -4.59
CA VAL A 128 -17.52 -12.11 -5.35
C VAL A 128 -16.41 -12.35 -4.34
N GLN A 129 -15.75 -13.50 -4.46
CA GLN A 129 -14.67 -13.89 -3.57
C GLN A 129 -13.38 -14.01 -4.36
N PHE A 130 -12.29 -13.45 -3.81
CA PHE A 130 -10.95 -13.62 -4.37
C PHE A 130 -9.93 -13.91 -3.28
N THR A 131 -8.84 -14.57 -3.66
CA THR A 131 -7.73 -14.86 -2.76
C THR A 131 -6.59 -13.87 -3.02
N ALA A 132 -6.03 -13.31 -1.96
CA ALA A 132 -4.88 -12.42 -2.01
C ALA A 132 -3.59 -13.20 -2.33
N VAL A 133 -3.23 -13.30 -3.61
CA VAL A 133 -2.10 -14.15 -4.07
C VAL A 133 -0.75 -13.51 -3.78
N SER A 134 -0.63 -12.20 -3.93
CA SER A 134 0.61 -11.45 -3.75
C SER A 134 0.36 -10.17 -2.97
N ARG A 135 1.37 -9.73 -2.25
CA ARG A 135 1.37 -8.43 -1.56
C ARG A 135 1.15 -7.29 -2.56
N GLY A 136 0.41 -6.29 -2.14
CA GLY A 136 0.17 -5.11 -2.97
C GLY A 136 -1.00 -4.27 -2.51
N VAL A 137 -1.23 -3.17 -3.20
CA VAL A 137 -2.45 -2.38 -3.08
C VAL A 137 -3.34 -2.75 -4.27
N LEU A 138 -4.43 -3.45 -4.00
CA LEU A 138 -5.33 -3.97 -5.02
C LEU A 138 -6.57 -3.08 -5.14
N PRO A 139 -6.74 -2.34 -6.24
CA PRO A 139 -7.95 -1.56 -6.47
C PRO A 139 -9.12 -2.49 -6.84
N VAL A 140 -10.21 -2.41 -6.08
CA VAL A 140 -11.49 -3.07 -6.33
C VAL A 140 -12.47 -2.04 -6.87
N GLY A 141 -12.89 -2.16 -8.12
CA GLY A 141 -13.69 -1.17 -8.82
C GLY A 141 -12.87 -0.28 -9.78
N PRO A 142 -13.48 0.75 -10.38
CA PRO A 142 -14.86 1.22 -10.18
C PRO A 142 -15.91 0.27 -10.74
N LEU A 143 -17.03 0.13 -10.03
CA LEU A 143 -18.16 -0.64 -10.55
C LEU A 143 -18.80 0.10 -11.71
N SER A 144 -18.81 -0.53 -12.86
CA SER A 144 -19.48 -0.02 -14.05
C SER A 144 -20.65 -0.90 -14.46
N ILE A 145 -21.73 -0.26 -14.92
CA ILE A 145 -22.85 -0.96 -15.55
C ILE A 145 -22.81 -0.68 -17.05
N ARG A 146 -22.90 -1.77 -17.79
CA ARG A 146 -23.02 -1.75 -19.25
C ARG A 146 -24.40 -2.19 -19.66
N LYS A 147 -25.09 -1.31 -20.35
CA LYS A 147 -26.30 -1.62 -21.09
C LYS A 147 -26.00 -1.50 -22.58
N GLY A 148 -26.35 -2.49 -23.32
CA GLY A 148 -26.22 -2.49 -24.78
C GLY A 148 -27.39 -3.23 -25.41
N ASP A 149 -27.56 -3.07 -26.71
CA ASP A 149 -28.44 -3.87 -27.53
C ASP A 149 -27.82 -5.25 -27.82
N PRO A 150 -28.62 -6.28 -28.19
CA PRO A 150 -28.12 -7.61 -28.53
C PRO A 150 -27.15 -7.61 -29.72
N PHE A 151 -27.24 -6.63 -30.62
CA PHE A 151 -26.41 -6.50 -31.80
C PHE A 151 -25.07 -5.80 -31.55
N GLY A 152 -24.91 -5.18 -30.35
CA GLY A 152 -23.68 -4.48 -30.00
C GLY A 152 -23.46 -3.14 -30.71
N LEU A 153 -24.51 -2.54 -31.29
CA LEU A 153 -24.45 -1.28 -32.01
C LEU A 153 -24.41 -0.09 -31.06
N ILE A 154 -25.09 -0.20 -29.93
CA ILE A 154 -25.19 0.84 -28.89
C ILE A 154 -24.67 0.30 -27.59
N ARG A 155 -23.74 1.04 -26.97
CA ARG A 155 -23.15 0.69 -25.68
C ARG A 155 -23.23 1.90 -24.78
N ARG A 156 -24.00 1.79 -23.72
CA ARG A 156 -24.03 2.77 -22.62
C ARG A 156 -23.30 2.20 -21.43
N GLU A 157 -22.25 2.88 -21.01
CA GLU A 157 -21.52 2.55 -19.81
C GLU A 157 -21.66 3.68 -18.81
N ARG A 158 -21.94 3.31 -17.55
CA ARG A 158 -22.07 4.26 -16.44
C ARG A 158 -21.34 3.70 -15.24
N ARG A 159 -20.43 4.49 -14.68
CA ARG A 159 -19.81 4.21 -13.39
C ARG A 159 -20.81 4.48 -12.28
N LEU A 160 -20.96 3.55 -11.35
CA LEU A 160 -21.92 3.63 -10.25
C LEU A 160 -21.24 3.81 -8.90
N ALA A 161 -20.10 3.18 -8.70
CA ALA A 161 -19.32 3.31 -7.48
C ALA A 161 -17.84 3.50 -7.84
N GLU A 162 -17.13 4.22 -6.99
CA GLU A 162 -15.69 4.43 -7.13
C GLU A 162 -14.92 3.18 -6.67
N HIS A 163 -13.62 3.14 -6.92
CA HIS A 163 -12.78 2.04 -6.46
C HIS A 163 -12.53 2.14 -4.95
N ILE A 164 -12.26 0.99 -4.36
CA ILE A 164 -11.82 0.83 -2.97
C ILE A 164 -10.48 0.12 -3.02
N ASP A 165 -9.48 0.67 -2.37
CA ASP A 165 -8.18 0.02 -2.26
C ASP A 165 -8.21 -1.03 -1.14
N VAL A 166 -7.74 -2.24 -1.47
CA VAL A 166 -7.51 -3.34 -0.54
C VAL A 166 -6.02 -3.51 -0.39
N PHE A 167 -5.53 -3.36 0.84
CA PHE A 167 -4.12 -3.54 1.19
C PHE A 167 -3.86 -5.01 1.49
N ILE A 168 -3.03 -5.64 0.67
CA ILE A 168 -2.58 -7.00 0.90
C ILE A 168 -1.22 -6.93 1.58
N HIS A 169 -1.21 -7.15 2.89
CA HIS A 169 -0.04 -7.07 3.74
C HIS A 169 0.94 -8.22 3.48
N PRO A 170 2.25 -8.00 3.65
CA PRO A 170 3.22 -9.07 3.64
C PRO A 170 2.99 -10.01 4.83
N ARG A 171 3.48 -11.24 4.73
CA ARG A 171 3.52 -12.16 5.86
C ARG A 171 4.47 -11.62 6.91
N THR A 172 4.08 -11.70 8.17
CA THR A 172 4.92 -11.29 9.30
C THR A 172 5.04 -12.43 10.31
N VAL A 173 6.14 -12.44 11.05
CA VAL A 173 6.36 -13.34 12.18
C VAL A 173 6.48 -12.55 13.47
N MET A 174 5.96 -13.11 14.55
CA MET A 174 6.10 -12.50 15.87
C MET A 174 7.56 -12.66 16.36
N LEU A 175 8.14 -11.57 16.82
CA LEU A 175 9.47 -11.55 17.41
C LEU A 175 9.29 -11.43 18.92
N ASN A 176 9.85 -12.39 19.67
CA ASN A 176 9.63 -12.44 21.13
C ASN A 176 10.22 -11.22 21.87
N THR A 177 11.35 -10.71 21.42
CA THR A 177 11.93 -9.46 21.89
C THR A 177 12.86 -8.89 20.82
N LEU A 178 12.80 -7.58 20.57
CA LEU A 178 13.78 -6.87 19.78
C LEU A 178 14.84 -6.26 20.72
N ASN A 179 15.59 -7.11 21.40
CA ASN A 179 16.71 -6.68 22.22
C ASN A 179 18.04 -6.83 21.46
N ALA A 180 18.04 -6.75 20.13
CA ALA A 180 19.21 -6.95 19.30
C ALA A 180 20.35 -5.98 19.67
N GLY A 181 21.27 -6.45 20.50
CA GLY A 181 22.42 -5.65 20.91
C GLY A 181 22.11 -4.49 21.85
N ILE A 182 20.94 -4.46 22.44
CA ILE A 182 20.61 -3.53 23.50
C ILE A 182 21.19 -4.12 24.78
N PRO A 183 22.10 -3.43 25.46
CA PRO A 183 22.37 -3.74 26.86
C PRO A 183 21.04 -3.68 27.63
N ARG A 184 20.86 -4.52 28.58
CA ARG A 184 19.61 -4.93 29.25
C ARG A 184 18.81 -3.85 30.00
N ASP A 185 18.73 -2.62 29.55
CA ASP A 185 17.91 -1.60 30.18
C ASP A 185 16.83 -1.11 29.24
N LEU A 186 15.64 -1.72 29.40
CA LEU A 186 14.37 -1.35 28.72
C LEU A 186 13.73 -0.07 29.29
N GLU A 187 14.23 0.41 30.38
CA GLU A 187 14.08 1.78 30.87
C GLU A 187 15.26 2.53 30.28
N GLY A 188 15.02 3.58 29.48
CA GLY A 188 16.00 4.30 28.69
C GLY A 188 17.39 4.27 29.32
N GLN A 189 18.38 3.73 28.58
CA GLN A 189 19.73 3.64 29.16
C GLN A 189 20.17 5.02 29.60
N PRO A 190 20.65 5.09 30.83
CA PRO A 190 21.41 6.25 31.23
C PRO A 190 22.48 6.50 30.17
N SER A 191 22.39 7.62 29.48
CA SER A 191 23.36 7.97 28.45
C SER A 191 24.76 8.21 29.02
N GLY A 192 24.85 8.21 30.34
CA GLY A 192 26.03 8.69 31.06
C GLY A 192 26.28 10.18 30.87
N GLU A 193 25.42 10.85 30.15
CA GLU A 193 25.47 12.28 29.91
C GLU A 193 24.52 12.96 30.90
N ILE A 194 25.08 13.59 31.90
CA ILE A 194 24.37 14.31 32.95
C ILE A 194 23.84 15.59 32.33
N VAL A 195 22.49 15.75 32.32
CA VAL A 195 21.79 16.93 31.84
C VAL A 195 21.04 17.60 32.97
N ASP A 196 20.85 18.91 32.86
CA ASP A 196 20.24 19.71 33.91
C ASP A 196 18.69 19.74 33.86
N ASP A 197 18.07 19.10 32.85
CA ASP A 197 16.61 19.17 32.64
C ASP A 197 16.07 17.96 31.87
N ASP A 198 15.89 16.81 32.55
CA ASP A 198 15.20 15.64 32.03
C ASP A 198 14.37 14.92 33.12
N LEU A 199 13.64 13.86 32.74
CA LEU A 199 12.64 13.23 33.60
C LEU A 199 13.21 12.21 34.60
N ASP A 200 14.38 11.62 34.32
CA ASP A 200 14.96 10.59 35.19
C ASP A 200 16.00 11.15 36.17
N PHE A 201 15.64 11.05 37.46
CA PHE A 201 16.48 11.48 38.55
C PHE A 201 17.67 10.53 38.72
N TYR A 202 18.88 11.02 38.45
CA TYR A 202 20.12 10.29 38.65
C TYR A 202 20.65 10.36 40.08
N GLY A 203 20.75 11.57 40.67
CA GLY A 203 21.32 11.75 41.97
C GLY A 203 21.31 13.22 42.45
N LEU A 204 21.98 13.41 43.60
CA LEU A 204 22.22 14.74 44.17
C LEU A 204 23.72 14.98 44.25
N ARG A 205 24.16 16.18 43.80
CA ARG A 205 25.51 16.69 44.04
C ARG A 205 25.47 18.01 44.74
N GLU A 206 26.58 18.49 45.24
CA GLU A 206 26.69 19.82 45.77
C GLU A 206 26.61 20.86 44.66
N TYR A 207 26.02 22.01 45.00
CA TYR A 207 25.87 23.17 44.12
C TYR A 207 27.24 23.78 43.77
N GLU A 208 27.45 24.02 42.48
CA GLU A 208 28.59 24.78 41.98
C GLU A 208 28.12 26.11 41.41
N PRO A 209 28.94 27.21 41.51
CA PRO A 209 28.56 28.48 40.93
C PRO A 209 28.34 28.41 39.43
N GLY A 210 27.10 28.65 38.98
CA GLY A 210 26.65 28.51 37.57
C GLY A 210 25.51 27.54 37.38
N ASP A 211 25.21 26.71 38.39
CA ASP A 211 24.07 25.79 38.34
C ASP A 211 22.74 26.51 38.43
N ASP A 212 21.70 25.96 37.75
CA ASP A 212 20.35 26.52 37.84
C ASP A 212 19.73 26.22 39.22
N VAL A 213 19.42 27.28 39.95
CA VAL A 213 18.80 27.22 41.29
C VAL A 213 17.41 26.58 41.30
N ARG A 214 16.77 26.41 40.13
CA ARG A 214 15.49 25.70 40.01
C ARG A 214 15.64 24.20 40.31
N ASN A 215 16.83 23.66 40.09
CA ASN A 215 17.13 22.26 40.31
C ASN A 215 17.59 21.95 41.74
N VAL A 216 17.57 22.92 42.63
CA VAL A 216 17.92 22.74 44.06
C VAL A 216 16.92 21.81 44.74
N HIS A 217 17.46 20.76 45.35
CA HIS A 217 16.66 19.85 46.21
C HIS A 217 16.62 20.34 47.64
N TRP A 218 15.70 21.26 47.94
CA TRP A 218 15.63 21.97 49.23
C TRP A 218 15.61 21.07 50.46
N LEU A 219 14.92 19.89 50.37
CA LEU A 219 14.82 18.97 51.51
C LEU A 219 16.17 18.34 51.85
N SER A 220 16.98 17.97 50.86
CA SER A 220 18.32 17.43 51.06
C SER A 220 19.28 18.50 51.48
N SER A 221 19.20 19.68 50.87
CA SER A 221 20.01 20.86 51.27
C SER A 221 19.81 21.22 52.74
N ALA A 222 18.57 21.19 53.22
CA ALA A 222 18.27 21.43 54.62
C ALA A 222 18.84 20.36 55.60
N LYS A 223 19.00 19.11 55.15
CA LYS A 223 19.58 18.03 55.91
C LYS A 223 21.09 18.01 55.96
N THR A 224 21.72 18.37 54.84
CA THR A 224 23.19 18.32 54.68
C THR A 224 23.87 19.62 55.08
N GLY A 225 23.12 20.76 55.10
CA GLY A 225 23.66 22.07 55.33
C GLY A 225 24.39 22.71 54.14
N ALA A 226 24.45 22.00 53.02
CA ALA A 226 24.97 22.46 51.73
C ALA A 226 23.90 22.46 50.65
N LEU A 227 23.96 23.39 49.68
CA LEU A 227 22.99 23.38 48.56
C LEU A 227 23.21 22.12 47.70
N MET A 228 22.15 21.34 47.53
CA MET A 228 22.18 20.08 46.73
C MET A 228 21.37 20.30 45.43
N ILE A 229 22.00 20.00 44.30
CA ILE A 229 21.38 20.06 42.96
C ILE A 229 20.92 18.67 42.55
N ARG A 230 19.74 18.59 41.94
CA ARG A 230 19.26 17.40 41.29
C ARG A 230 20.01 17.24 39.97
N GLN A 231 20.59 16.08 39.78
CA GLN A 231 21.14 15.63 38.50
C GLN A 231 20.12 14.72 37.83
N TYR A 232 19.90 14.95 36.55
CA TYR A 232 19.06 14.12 35.71
C TYR A 232 19.93 13.43 34.69
N GLU A 233 19.49 12.29 34.23
CA GLU A 233 20.14 11.54 33.17
C GLU A 233 19.34 11.65 31.90
N ALA A 234 19.98 11.97 30.77
CA ALA A 234 19.32 12.09 29.51
C ALA A 234 18.74 10.74 29.07
N THR A 235 17.43 10.65 29.01
CA THR A 235 16.73 9.47 28.49
C THR A 235 16.83 9.48 26.97
N ARG A 236 17.76 8.70 26.39
CA ARG A 236 17.79 8.54 24.93
C ARG A 236 16.57 7.73 24.50
N ARG A 237 15.69 8.37 23.74
CA ARG A 237 14.63 7.66 23.01
C ARG A 237 15.30 6.65 22.06
N THR A 238 14.87 5.40 22.12
CA THR A 238 15.34 4.34 21.23
C THR A 238 14.66 4.45 19.87
N ASP A 239 15.06 5.43 19.07
CA ASP A 239 14.54 5.61 17.72
C ASP A 239 15.14 4.57 16.78
N THR A 240 14.30 3.95 15.98
CA THR A 240 14.69 2.87 15.06
C THR A 240 14.54 3.31 13.61
N ALA A 241 15.62 3.24 12.86
CA ALA A 241 15.61 3.41 11.42
C ALA A 241 15.56 2.06 10.72
N LEU A 242 14.56 1.86 9.87
CA LEU A 242 14.37 0.65 9.07
C LEU A 242 14.52 1.00 7.60
N THR A 243 15.44 0.38 6.89
CA THR A 243 15.63 0.62 5.47
C THR A 243 15.68 -0.70 4.71
N ILE A 244 14.93 -0.78 3.63
CA ILE A 244 14.96 -1.91 2.71
C ILE A 244 15.52 -1.48 1.36
N SER A 245 16.41 -2.28 0.78
CA SER A 245 16.82 -2.12 -0.62
C SER A 245 15.65 -2.51 -1.53
N ILE A 246 15.29 -1.64 -2.44
CA ILE A 246 14.27 -1.95 -3.46
C ILE A 246 14.89 -2.22 -4.83
N ASN A 247 16.22 -2.18 -4.95
CA ASN A 247 16.92 -2.51 -6.19
C ASN A 247 16.77 -4.02 -6.51
N PRO A 248 16.10 -4.39 -7.62
CA PRO A 248 15.89 -5.78 -7.97
C PRO A 248 17.21 -6.55 -8.20
N ASN A 249 18.30 -5.86 -8.55
CA ASN A 249 19.63 -6.49 -8.75
C ASN A 249 20.28 -6.95 -7.44
N ASP A 250 19.81 -6.49 -6.29
CA ASP A 250 20.30 -6.96 -4.98
C ASP A 250 19.71 -8.33 -4.60
N TYR A 251 18.68 -8.79 -5.34
CA TYR A 251 17.93 -10.02 -5.09
C TYR A 251 18.11 -11.02 -6.23
N ARG A 252 18.09 -12.31 -5.93
CA ARG A 252 18.17 -13.37 -6.93
C ARG A 252 16.89 -13.47 -7.76
N ASP A 253 15.75 -13.28 -7.13
CA ASP A 253 14.43 -13.38 -7.74
C ASP A 253 13.36 -12.59 -6.95
N ALA A 254 12.15 -12.52 -7.50
CA ALA A 254 11.03 -11.82 -6.87
C ALA A 254 10.61 -12.45 -5.53
N GLN A 255 10.78 -13.76 -5.34
CA GLN A 255 10.44 -14.44 -4.09
C GLN A 255 11.36 -14.01 -2.96
N GLU A 256 12.64 -13.83 -3.24
CA GLU A 256 13.61 -13.30 -2.27
C GLU A 256 13.27 -11.86 -1.88
N PHE A 257 12.85 -11.03 -2.84
CA PHE A 257 12.41 -9.67 -2.55
C PHE A 257 11.17 -9.66 -1.65
N GLU A 258 10.17 -10.51 -1.91
CA GLU A 258 8.97 -10.62 -1.07
C GLU A 258 9.31 -11.12 0.35
N GLN A 259 10.30 -12.01 0.48
CA GLN A 259 10.82 -12.41 1.78
C GLN A 259 11.50 -11.23 2.50
N ALA A 260 12.26 -10.40 1.79
CA ALA A 260 12.89 -9.21 2.35
C ALA A 260 11.86 -8.21 2.87
N VAL A 261 10.79 -7.96 2.12
CA VAL A 261 9.68 -7.12 2.59
C VAL A 261 9.02 -7.71 3.83
N SER A 262 8.85 -9.04 3.89
CA SER A 262 8.28 -9.73 5.06
C SER A 262 9.17 -9.62 6.30
N VAL A 263 10.49 -9.70 6.14
CA VAL A 263 11.49 -9.48 7.20
C VAL A 263 11.43 -8.04 7.69
N HIS A 264 11.47 -7.08 6.78
CA HIS A 264 11.37 -5.65 7.07
C HIS A 264 10.07 -5.31 7.82
N ALA A 265 8.93 -5.83 7.34
CA ALA A 265 7.63 -5.65 7.96
C ALA A 265 7.57 -6.24 9.38
N SER A 266 8.13 -7.44 9.58
CA SER A 266 8.14 -8.10 10.89
C SER A 266 8.88 -7.29 11.95
N ILE A 267 10.03 -6.69 11.59
CA ILE A 267 10.82 -5.86 12.50
C ILE A 267 10.08 -4.57 12.84
N GLY A 268 9.55 -3.88 11.82
CA GLY A 268 8.85 -2.61 12.05
C GLY A 268 7.58 -2.78 12.88
N VAL A 269 6.80 -3.82 12.60
CA VAL A 269 5.62 -4.18 13.41
C VAL A 269 6.01 -4.40 14.88
N GLN A 270 7.08 -5.14 15.13
CA GLN A 270 7.55 -5.41 16.49
C GLN A 270 8.04 -4.15 17.19
N CYS A 271 8.81 -3.28 16.51
CA CYS A 271 9.23 -1.99 17.07
C CYS A 271 8.02 -1.16 17.50
N LEU A 272 7.04 -1.01 16.61
CA LEU A 272 5.83 -0.21 16.88
C LEU A 272 4.97 -0.81 18.00
N GLN A 273 4.86 -2.14 18.09
CA GLN A 273 4.17 -2.82 19.20
C GLN A 273 4.85 -2.61 20.54
N GLN A 274 6.18 -2.43 20.55
CA GLN A 274 6.96 -2.10 21.74
C GLN A 274 6.99 -0.59 22.04
N GLY A 275 6.22 0.22 21.32
CA GLY A 275 6.18 1.66 21.50
C GLY A 275 7.44 2.40 21.05
N ARG A 276 8.31 1.77 20.27
CA ARG A 276 9.50 2.40 19.72
C ARG A 276 9.15 3.19 18.46
N PRO A 277 9.57 4.46 18.34
CA PRO A 277 9.44 5.21 17.12
C PRO A 277 10.20 4.54 15.98
N VAL A 278 9.57 4.48 14.81
CA VAL A 278 10.14 3.88 13.59
C VAL A 278 10.15 4.93 12.49
N THR A 279 11.30 5.09 11.86
CA THR A 279 11.45 5.78 10.57
C THR A 279 11.80 4.75 9.51
N ALA A 280 10.88 4.53 8.59
CA ALA A 280 11.03 3.50 7.56
C ALA A 280 11.37 4.11 6.20
N HIS A 281 12.26 3.45 5.46
CA HIS A 281 12.72 3.85 4.14
C HIS A 281 12.64 2.71 3.14
N ALA A 282 12.13 3.03 1.94
CA ALA A 282 12.13 2.15 0.79
C ALA A 282 12.32 3.00 -0.48
N GLY A 283 13.52 3.03 -1.03
CA GLY A 283 13.90 3.90 -2.13
C GLY A 283 13.75 5.38 -1.76
N THR A 284 12.97 6.12 -2.55
CA THR A 284 12.68 7.54 -2.29
C THR A 284 11.56 7.77 -1.26
N ARG A 285 10.88 6.72 -0.83
CA ARG A 285 9.80 6.82 0.15
C ARG A 285 10.36 6.74 1.56
N HIS A 286 9.93 7.66 2.41
CA HIS A 286 10.22 7.62 3.84
C HIS A 286 8.92 7.88 4.60
N THR A 287 8.73 7.18 5.70
CA THR A 287 7.54 7.28 6.54
C THR A 287 7.91 7.12 8.01
N SER A 288 7.10 7.72 8.88
CA SER A 288 7.24 7.56 10.33
C SER A 288 5.89 7.09 10.89
N PRO A 289 5.53 5.82 10.67
CA PRO A 289 4.24 5.28 11.06
C PRO A 289 4.09 5.27 12.58
N ARG A 290 2.87 5.55 13.03
CA ARG A 290 2.53 5.51 14.47
C ARG A 290 1.97 4.15 14.90
N HIS A 291 1.39 3.41 13.97
CA HIS A 291 0.74 2.14 14.23
C HIS A 291 1.23 1.05 13.27
N ALA A 292 1.25 -0.19 13.76
CA ALA A 292 1.68 -1.34 12.96
C ALA A 292 0.85 -1.53 11.67
N THR A 293 -0.45 -1.22 11.72
CA THR A 293 -1.33 -1.30 10.54
C THR A 293 -0.96 -0.28 9.47
N GLU A 294 -0.63 0.96 9.85
CA GLU A 294 -0.17 2.00 8.95
C GLU A 294 1.15 1.57 8.27
N PHE A 295 2.08 1.04 9.04
CA PHE A 295 3.33 0.52 8.51
C PHE A 295 3.14 -0.66 7.54
N LEU A 296 2.20 -1.55 7.82
CA LEU A 296 1.88 -2.66 6.93
C LEU A 296 1.22 -2.19 5.62
N ASP A 297 0.38 -1.15 5.68
CA ASP A 297 -0.18 -0.51 4.47
C ASP A 297 0.95 0.05 3.59
N GLU A 298 1.95 0.72 4.19
CA GLU A 298 3.16 1.20 3.51
C GLU A 298 3.98 0.04 2.91
N CYS A 299 4.21 -1.02 3.69
CA CYS A 299 4.91 -2.21 3.21
C CYS A 299 4.19 -2.86 2.02
N SER A 300 2.85 -2.79 1.96
CA SER A 300 2.07 -3.28 0.82
C SER A 300 2.39 -2.53 -0.47
N ALA A 301 2.75 -1.26 -0.39
CA ALA A 301 3.01 -0.39 -1.53
C ALA A 301 4.49 -0.41 -2.00
N ILE A 302 5.39 -1.16 -1.34
CA ILE A 302 6.80 -1.26 -1.74
C ILE A 302 6.88 -2.07 -3.04
N VAL A 303 7.47 -1.49 -4.07
CA VAL A 303 7.72 -2.15 -5.37
C VAL A 303 9.21 -2.06 -5.70
N PRO A 304 9.77 -3.04 -6.43
CA PRO A 304 11.17 -2.94 -6.89
C PRO A 304 11.38 -1.74 -7.80
N ASP A 305 12.54 -1.07 -7.64
CA ASP A 305 12.96 0.05 -8.47
C ASP A 305 14.47 -0.04 -8.75
N THR A 306 14.85 0.06 -10.02
CA THR A 306 16.26 0.01 -10.44
C THR A 306 17.04 1.28 -10.11
N ASP A 307 16.33 2.39 -9.87
CA ASP A 307 16.92 3.70 -9.57
C ASP A 307 17.21 3.87 -8.05
N ASP A 308 17.07 2.79 -7.26
CA ASP A 308 17.37 2.80 -5.84
C ASP A 308 18.85 3.11 -5.55
N ASN A 309 19.09 3.95 -4.54
CA ASN A 309 20.43 4.34 -4.14
C ASN A 309 21.20 3.13 -3.55
N PRO A 310 22.34 2.74 -4.10
CA PRO A 310 23.14 1.64 -3.53
C PRO A 310 23.65 1.94 -2.11
N ASN A 311 23.75 3.22 -1.73
CA ASN A 311 24.15 3.65 -0.38
C ASN A 311 22.91 3.98 0.47
N LEU A 312 22.22 2.94 0.91
CA LEU A 312 20.99 3.06 1.72
C LEU A 312 21.21 3.87 3.01
N ALA A 313 22.38 3.80 3.61
CA ALA A 313 22.66 4.51 4.86
C ALA A 313 22.67 6.03 4.67
N GLN A 314 23.08 6.53 3.52
CA GLN A 314 23.09 7.95 3.23
C GLN A 314 21.66 8.52 3.25
N ASP A 315 20.73 7.85 2.58
CA ASP A 315 19.33 8.29 2.53
C ASP A 315 18.65 8.16 3.89
N THR A 316 18.98 7.08 4.62
CA THR A 316 18.48 6.88 5.98
C THR A 316 18.91 8.00 6.93
N LEU A 317 20.19 8.41 6.87
CA LEU A 317 20.73 9.46 7.73
C LEU A 317 20.12 10.85 7.49
N VAL A 318 19.63 11.11 6.28
CA VAL A 318 18.93 12.39 5.98
C VAL A 318 17.66 12.55 6.84
N HIS A 319 16.95 11.44 7.11
CA HIS A 319 15.66 11.48 7.78
C HIS A 319 15.69 10.93 9.21
N ALA A 320 16.70 10.14 9.55
CA ALA A 320 16.88 9.55 10.86
C ALA A 320 18.37 9.63 11.31
N PRO A 321 18.94 10.83 11.45
CA PRO A 321 20.35 11.00 11.79
C PRO A 321 20.67 10.54 13.22
N ASP A 322 19.70 10.66 14.13
CA ASP A 322 19.87 10.41 15.56
C ASP A 322 19.31 9.04 16.00
N ALA A 323 19.00 8.16 15.05
CA ALA A 323 18.48 6.83 15.36
C ALA A 323 19.54 6.03 16.15
N THR A 324 19.06 5.31 17.17
CA THR A 324 19.90 4.44 17.99
C THR A 324 20.12 3.08 17.33
N PHE A 325 19.12 2.64 16.55
CA PHE A 325 19.13 1.36 15.84
C PHE A 325 18.92 1.57 14.34
N TYR A 326 19.79 0.98 13.56
CA TYR A 326 19.68 0.94 12.10
C TYR A 326 19.55 -0.51 11.64
N PHE A 327 18.42 -0.84 11.03
CA PHE A 327 18.17 -2.12 10.39
C PHE A 327 18.13 -1.93 8.87
N PHE A 328 19.01 -2.63 8.17
CA PHE A 328 19.02 -2.66 6.71
C PHE A 328 18.61 -4.04 6.23
N THR A 329 17.57 -4.11 5.41
CA THR A 329 17.16 -5.36 4.76
C THR A 329 17.63 -5.34 3.31
N VAL A 330 18.44 -6.33 2.93
CA VAL A 330 19.07 -6.43 1.61
C VAL A 330 18.97 -7.86 1.07
N GLY A 331 19.11 -8.02 -0.23
CA GLY A 331 19.14 -9.34 -0.87
C GLY A 331 20.51 -9.98 -0.84
N SER A 332 20.57 -11.27 -1.22
CA SER A 332 21.76 -12.11 -1.24
C SER A 332 22.81 -11.66 -2.28
N MET A 333 22.36 -10.94 -3.31
CA MET A 333 23.22 -10.48 -4.41
C MET A 333 23.92 -9.17 -4.09
N LYS A 334 23.53 -8.46 -3.02
CA LYS A 334 24.20 -7.21 -2.64
C LYS A 334 25.63 -7.49 -2.16
N PRO A 335 26.66 -6.90 -2.79
CA PRO A 335 28.06 -7.19 -2.47
C PRO A 335 28.44 -6.74 -1.05
N LEU A 336 29.20 -7.58 -0.35
CA LEU A 336 29.62 -7.31 1.03
C LEU A 336 30.46 -6.02 1.17
N ASP A 337 31.25 -5.68 0.16
CA ASP A 337 32.04 -4.45 0.14
C ASP A 337 31.15 -3.18 0.04
N VAL A 338 29.99 -3.27 -0.63
CA VAL A 338 28.99 -2.20 -0.66
C VAL A 338 28.35 -2.07 0.71
N ILE A 339 27.97 -3.20 1.34
CA ILE A 339 27.41 -3.21 2.70
C ILE A 339 28.40 -2.58 3.70
N LYS A 340 29.67 -2.95 3.64
CA LYS A 340 30.70 -2.37 4.51
C LYS A 340 30.85 -0.86 4.30
N ARG A 341 30.87 -0.39 3.05
CA ARG A 341 31.00 1.04 2.75
C ARG A 341 29.81 1.85 3.25
N MET A 342 28.58 1.35 3.07
CA MET A 342 27.38 2.08 3.52
C MET A 342 27.35 2.18 5.06
N THR A 343 27.75 1.14 5.78
CA THR A 343 27.71 1.14 7.25
C THR A 343 28.78 2.03 7.89
N LEU A 344 29.86 2.38 7.17
CA LEU A 344 30.87 3.33 7.65
C LEU A 344 30.34 4.77 7.84
N ALA A 345 29.24 5.10 7.18
CA ALA A 345 28.62 6.44 7.31
C ALA A 345 27.81 6.59 8.59
N LEU A 346 27.50 5.49 9.29
CA LEU A 346 26.65 5.51 10.48
C LEU A 346 27.40 6.01 11.73
N PRO A 347 26.69 6.61 12.69
CA PRO A 347 27.24 7.01 13.97
C PRO A 347 27.86 5.80 14.72
N HIS A 348 29.04 5.96 15.31
CA HIS A 348 29.72 4.89 16.04
C HIS A 348 28.95 4.43 17.30
N SER A 349 28.08 5.29 17.84
CA SER A 349 27.23 4.99 18.99
C SER A 349 25.97 4.20 18.63
N ALA A 350 25.66 4.07 17.34
CA ALA A 350 24.46 3.40 16.90
C ALA A 350 24.68 1.89 16.67
N THR A 351 23.67 1.10 16.94
CA THR A 351 23.68 -0.34 16.62
C THR A 351 23.18 -0.56 15.21
N CYS A 352 23.99 -1.18 14.36
CA CYS A 352 23.64 -1.49 12.99
C CYS A 352 23.50 -3.01 12.78
N VAL A 353 22.36 -3.43 12.28
CA VAL A 353 22.09 -4.82 11.87
C VAL A 353 21.68 -4.84 10.39
N VAL A 354 22.40 -5.60 9.61
CA VAL A 354 22.07 -5.85 8.20
C VAL A 354 21.46 -7.25 8.09
N LEU A 355 20.23 -7.32 7.63
CA LEU A 355 19.47 -8.55 7.40
C LEU A 355 19.55 -8.89 5.92
N GLN A 356 20.33 -9.90 5.60
CA GLN A 356 20.47 -10.39 4.24
C GLN A 356 19.53 -11.57 4.02
N THR A 357 18.54 -11.39 3.16
CA THR A 357 17.65 -12.48 2.77
C THR A 357 18.35 -13.39 1.77
N ALA A 358 18.27 -14.69 2.00
CA ALA A 358 18.89 -15.71 1.14
C ALA A 358 18.07 -17.01 1.22
N PRO A 359 16.92 -17.12 0.53
CA PRO A 359 16.05 -18.28 0.57
C PRO A 359 16.77 -19.60 0.31
N GLY A 360 16.56 -20.57 1.20
CA GLY A 360 17.20 -21.88 1.13
C GLY A 360 18.64 -21.95 1.64
N GLN A 361 19.22 -20.83 2.06
CA GLN A 361 20.52 -20.83 2.76
C GLN A 361 20.31 -21.03 4.27
N PRO A 362 21.26 -21.66 4.97
CA PRO A 362 21.18 -21.76 6.43
C PRO A 362 21.29 -20.36 7.06
N ARG A 363 20.53 -20.16 8.14
CA ARG A 363 20.65 -18.93 8.93
C ARG A 363 22.08 -18.76 9.46
N GLY A 364 22.54 -17.53 9.54
CA GLY A 364 23.87 -17.22 10.00
C GLY A 364 23.99 -15.82 10.57
N ILE A 365 24.92 -15.64 11.53
CA ILE A 365 25.23 -14.33 12.08
C ILE A 365 26.74 -14.12 12.00
N LYS A 366 27.16 -13.02 11.39
CA LYS A 366 28.57 -12.62 11.29
C LYS A 366 28.71 -11.20 11.82
N ARG A 367 29.59 -11.01 12.79
CA ARG A 367 29.89 -9.70 13.36
C ARG A 367 31.06 -9.07 12.61
N TYR A 368 30.90 -7.83 12.17
CA TYR A 368 31.93 -7.00 11.55
C TYR A 368 32.16 -5.75 12.42
N ALA A 369 33.24 -5.04 12.16
CA ALA A 369 33.45 -3.75 12.79
C ALA A 369 32.36 -2.77 12.33
N GLY A 370 31.54 -2.30 13.28
CA GLY A 370 30.46 -1.33 13.04
C GLY A 370 29.12 -1.92 12.64
N PHE A 371 28.98 -3.21 12.35
CA PHE A 371 27.66 -3.81 12.05
C PHE A 371 27.63 -5.32 12.24
N THR A 372 26.44 -5.86 12.40
CA THR A 372 26.20 -7.30 12.39
C THR A 372 25.43 -7.69 11.13
N LEU A 373 25.94 -8.66 10.36
CA LEU A 373 25.27 -9.25 9.21
C LEU A 373 24.57 -10.53 9.64
N ALA A 374 23.25 -10.57 9.48
CA ALA A 374 22.43 -11.73 9.74
C ALA A 374 21.83 -12.27 8.43
N THR A 375 22.07 -13.54 8.13
CA THR A 375 21.50 -14.22 6.96
C THR A 375 20.18 -14.88 7.36
N VAL A 376 19.10 -14.54 6.65
CA VAL A 376 17.75 -15.05 6.86
C VAL A 376 17.41 -15.99 5.70
N GLY A 377 17.42 -17.30 5.96
CA GLY A 377 17.10 -18.33 4.95
C GLY A 377 15.61 -18.54 4.79
N ASP A 378 14.88 -18.48 5.88
CA ASP A 378 13.41 -18.53 5.94
C ASP A 378 12.89 -17.46 6.89
N LEU A 379 11.67 -16.99 6.69
CA LEU A 379 11.06 -16.01 7.57
C LEU A 379 10.94 -16.54 9.02
N ALA A 380 10.75 -17.85 9.20
CA ALA A 380 10.71 -18.51 10.51
C ALA A 380 12.05 -18.48 11.26
N ASP A 381 13.16 -18.20 10.56
CA ASP A 381 14.47 -18.06 11.23
C ASP A 381 14.63 -16.71 11.94
N LEU A 382 13.84 -15.71 11.54
CA LEU A 382 13.96 -14.34 12.03
C LEU A 382 13.83 -14.22 13.55
N PRO A 383 12.84 -14.85 14.23
CA PRO A 383 12.74 -14.81 15.69
C PRO A 383 13.98 -15.38 16.38
N ILE A 384 14.56 -16.43 15.82
CA ILE A 384 15.76 -17.08 16.37
C ILE A 384 16.98 -16.17 16.22
N ILE A 385 17.15 -15.58 15.01
CA ILE A 385 18.22 -14.62 14.73
C ILE A 385 18.14 -13.44 15.70
N MET A 386 16.95 -12.84 15.82
CA MET A 386 16.74 -11.69 16.70
C MET A 386 16.97 -12.04 18.16
N GLY A 387 16.61 -13.25 18.60
CA GLY A 387 16.88 -13.73 19.96
C GLY A 387 18.38 -13.94 20.26
N VAL A 388 19.23 -14.23 19.25
CA VAL A 388 20.71 -14.33 19.39
C VAL A 388 21.37 -12.96 19.38
N LEU A 389 20.76 -11.99 18.70
CA LEU A 389 21.24 -10.61 18.62
C LEU A 389 20.86 -9.79 19.88
N ALA A 390 19.87 -10.26 20.64
CA ALA A 390 19.44 -9.69 21.92
C ALA A 390 20.43 -10.07 23.11
#